data_77e81917955dc2bab4384c20c56ebd59
#
_entry.id   77e81917955dc2bab4384c20c56ebd59
#
_cell.length_a   1.000
_cell.length_b   1.000
_cell.length_c   1.000
_cell.angle_alpha   90.00
_cell.angle_beta   90.00
_cell.angle_gamma   90.00
#
_symmetry.space_group_name_H-M   'P 1'
#
loop_
_entity.id
_entity.type
_entity.pdbx_description
1 polymer ?
#
loop_
_entity_poly.entity_id
_entity_poly.type
_entity_poly.pdbx_seq_one_letter_code
_entity_poly.pdbx_strand_id
1 'polypeptide(L)'
;LGRIHTSDQAYAAIDFARQAGFDSFNLDLMHGLPAQTLLSAKTDLFAAIACKPSHLSWYQLTIEPNTVFHKRPPLLPVEDELADIQQCGEQLLADNGYSQYEVSAYSQEGFNCRHNSNYWSFGDYLGIGAGAHGKISFPDGRIKRYNKRRQPQEYMSVTSQPFVASTRTLHRDEIAGEFMMNALRLNDGFTLPQFASRTGLDYAQLEPQLELLCQRELLVRDRNAVRATGTGRRFLDSIIAEFFPD
;
A
#
# COMPACT_ATOMS: atom_id res chain seq x y z
N LEU A 1 -15.05 11.11 11.48
CA LEU A 1 -14.78 10.65 10.09
C LEU A 1 -16.03 10.52 9.21
N GLY A 2 -17.23 10.75 9.73
CA GLY A 2 -18.49 10.61 8.97
C GLY A 2 -18.85 9.17 8.58
N ARG A 3 -18.35 8.18 9.30
CA ARG A 3 -18.74 6.77 9.11
C ARG A 3 -20.19 6.56 9.54
N ILE A 4 -20.94 5.78 8.78
CA ILE A 4 -22.35 5.50 9.06
C ILE A 4 -22.56 4.25 9.94
N HIS A 5 -21.57 3.38 10.03
CA HIS A 5 -21.62 2.19 10.88
C HIS A 5 -21.06 2.47 12.29
N THR A 6 -21.59 1.77 13.28
CA THR A 6 -21.14 1.80 14.67
C THR A 6 -20.08 0.73 14.95
N SER A 7 -19.42 0.80 16.10
CA SER A 7 -18.50 -0.26 16.56
C SER A 7 -19.20 -1.61 16.69
N ASP A 8 -20.44 -1.65 17.22
CA ASP A 8 -21.21 -2.89 17.37
C ASP A 8 -21.50 -3.55 16.01
N GLN A 9 -21.78 -2.73 14.99
CA GLN A 9 -21.96 -3.25 13.63
C GLN A 9 -20.65 -3.78 13.04
N ALA A 10 -19.50 -3.19 13.37
CA ALA A 10 -18.21 -3.72 12.97
C ALA A 10 -17.92 -5.08 13.63
N TYR A 11 -18.16 -5.23 14.93
CA TYR A 11 -18.03 -6.50 15.61
C TYR A 11 -19.00 -7.56 15.05
N ALA A 12 -20.26 -7.19 14.81
CA ALA A 12 -21.24 -8.11 14.20
C ALA A 12 -20.78 -8.58 12.81
N ALA A 13 -20.16 -7.70 12.00
CA ALA A 13 -19.63 -8.08 10.69
C ALA A 13 -18.49 -9.11 10.79
N ILE A 14 -17.63 -8.99 11.81
CA ILE A 14 -16.57 -9.96 12.10
C ILE A 14 -17.18 -11.33 12.47
N ASP A 15 -18.20 -11.33 13.32
CA ASP A 15 -18.89 -12.55 13.71
C ASP A 15 -19.62 -13.21 12.53
N PHE A 16 -20.23 -12.44 11.65
CA PHE A 16 -20.83 -12.94 10.42
C PHE A 16 -19.78 -13.56 9.47
N ALA A 17 -18.61 -12.93 9.33
CA ALA A 17 -17.53 -13.49 8.52
C ALA A 17 -17.09 -14.87 9.05
N ARG A 18 -16.95 -15.03 10.37
CA ARG A 18 -16.62 -16.31 11.00
C ARG A 18 -17.72 -17.35 10.83
N GLN A 19 -18.97 -16.97 11.06
CA GLN A 19 -20.12 -17.86 10.87
C GLN A 19 -20.28 -18.33 9.43
N ALA A 20 -19.89 -17.47 8.47
CA ALA A 20 -19.86 -17.79 7.04
C ALA A 20 -18.67 -18.69 6.65
N GLY A 21 -17.77 -19.04 7.58
CA GLY A 21 -16.65 -19.95 7.35
C GLY A 21 -15.41 -19.29 6.72
N PHE A 22 -15.25 -17.95 6.86
CA PHE A 22 -14.00 -17.31 6.46
C PHE A 22 -12.93 -17.53 7.53
N ASP A 23 -11.91 -18.30 7.19
CA ASP A 23 -10.75 -18.58 8.07
C ASP A 23 -9.77 -17.39 8.11
N SER A 24 -9.80 -16.54 7.08
CA SER A 24 -8.93 -15.37 6.95
C SER A 24 -9.74 -14.14 6.57
N PHE A 25 -9.58 -13.08 7.34
CA PHE A 25 -10.16 -11.77 7.05
C PHE A 25 -9.20 -10.66 7.50
N ASN A 26 -9.36 -9.50 6.88
CA ASN A 26 -8.61 -8.30 7.21
C ASN A 26 -9.47 -7.32 8.00
N LEU A 27 -8.86 -6.62 8.95
CA LEU A 27 -9.45 -5.43 9.57
C LEU A 27 -8.65 -4.20 9.14
N ASP A 28 -9.37 -3.20 8.65
CA ASP A 28 -8.81 -1.89 8.29
C ASP A 28 -8.96 -0.92 9.47
N LEU A 29 -7.83 -0.42 9.98
CA LEU A 29 -7.79 0.61 11.00
C LEU A 29 -6.98 1.81 10.52
N MET A 30 -7.42 2.98 10.93
CA MET A 30 -6.71 4.23 10.69
C MET A 30 -6.12 4.76 12.00
N HIS A 31 -4.94 5.37 11.92
CA HIS A 31 -4.36 6.14 13.00
C HIS A 31 -4.07 7.59 12.56
N GLY A 32 -3.57 8.42 13.49
CA GLY A 32 -3.42 9.84 13.21
C GLY A 32 -4.77 10.54 13.04
N LEU A 33 -5.82 10.05 13.69
CA LEU A 33 -7.17 10.60 13.62
C LEU A 33 -7.25 11.96 14.35
N PRO A 34 -8.24 12.81 14.04
CA PRO A 34 -8.44 14.06 14.76
C PRO A 34 -8.48 13.85 16.26
N ALA A 35 -7.62 14.59 16.99
CA ALA A 35 -7.44 14.52 18.44
C ALA A 35 -7.09 13.11 18.98
N GLN A 36 -6.59 12.20 18.15
CA GLN A 36 -6.16 10.88 18.60
C GLN A 36 -4.89 10.99 19.45
N THR A 37 -4.92 10.36 20.62
CA THR A 37 -3.75 10.23 21.50
C THR A 37 -3.10 8.85 21.32
N LEU A 38 -1.87 8.71 21.79
CA LEU A 38 -1.18 7.42 21.83
C LEU A 38 -2.01 6.35 22.56
N LEU A 39 -2.68 6.72 23.66
CA LEU A 39 -3.53 5.80 24.42
C LEU A 39 -4.74 5.34 23.62
N SER A 40 -5.42 6.24 22.92
CA SER A 40 -6.57 5.88 22.08
C SER A 40 -6.17 5.02 20.87
N ALA A 41 -5.04 5.31 20.23
CA ALA A 41 -4.51 4.48 19.15
C ALA A 41 -4.18 3.04 19.61
N LYS A 42 -3.58 2.90 20.82
CA LYS A 42 -3.37 1.58 21.44
C LYS A 42 -4.68 0.86 21.72
N THR A 43 -5.68 1.57 22.23
CA THR A 43 -6.99 0.98 22.53
C THR A 43 -7.64 0.43 21.27
N ASP A 44 -7.58 1.17 20.15
CA ASP A 44 -8.09 0.71 18.86
C ASP A 44 -7.37 -0.56 18.38
N LEU A 45 -6.04 -0.61 18.49
CA LEU A 45 -5.26 -1.79 18.11
C LEU A 45 -5.56 -2.99 19.01
N PHE A 46 -5.66 -2.82 20.33
CA PHE A 46 -6.04 -3.90 21.24
C PHE A 46 -7.41 -4.47 20.91
N ALA A 47 -8.37 -3.60 20.61
CA ALA A 47 -9.71 -4.03 20.20
C ALA A 47 -9.69 -4.85 18.91
N ALA A 48 -8.88 -4.44 17.92
CA ALA A 48 -8.71 -5.17 16.68
C ALA A 48 -8.00 -6.53 16.89
N ILE A 49 -6.91 -6.55 17.66
CA ILE A 49 -6.14 -7.76 17.99
C ILE A 49 -7.03 -8.77 18.75
N ALA A 50 -7.88 -8.29 19.68
CA ALA A 50 -8.84 -9.14 20.40
C ALA A 50 -9.82 -9.86 19.47
N CYS A 51 -10.10 -9.29 18.31
CA CYS A 51 -10.88 -9.94 17.25
C CYS A 51 -10.09 -11.00 16.48
N LYS A 52 -8.82 -11.24 16.76
CA LYS A 52 -7.97 -12.28 16.16
C LYS A 52 -8.08 -12.36 14.61
N PRO A 53 -7.96 -11.25 13.87
CA PRO A 53 -7.88 -11.32 12.42
C PRO A 53 -6.56 -11.97 12.02
N SER A 54 -6.49 -12.59 10.85
CA SER A 54 -5.21 -13.08 10.30
C SER A 54 -4.38 -11.96 9.64
N HIS A 55 -5.02 -10.83 9.36
CA HIS A 55 -4.44 -9.69 8.67
C HIS A 55 -5.00 -8.37 9.21
N LEU A 56 -4.15 -7.35 9.32
CA LEU A 56 -4.50 -5.99 9.73
C LEU A 56 -3.92 -4.99 8.72
N SER A 57 -4.75 -4.10 8.20
CA SER A 57 -4.31 -2.89 7.52
C SER A 57 -4.37 -1.74 8.52
N TRP A 58 -3.23 -1.18 8.88
CA TRP A 58 -3.14 -0.08 9.83
C TRP A 58 -2.37 1.07 9.20
N TYR A 59 -3.07 2.16 8.86
CA TYR A 59 -2.53 3.24 8.04
C TYR A 59 -2.90 4.61 8.60
N GLN A 60 -2.01 5.58 8.36
CA GLN A 60 -2.18 6.95 8.79
C GLN A 60 -3.25 7.66 7.98
N LEU A 61 -4.08 8.48 8.64
CA LEU A 61 -5.01 9.38 7.97
C LEU A 61 -4.25 10.39 7.10
N THR A 62 -4.50 10.35 5.80
CA THR A 62 -4.01 11.35 4.84
C THR A 62 -5.14 12.28 4.39
N ILE A 63 -4.81 13.55 4.14
CA ILE A 63 -5.78 14.53 3.66
C ILE A 63 -5.65 14.63 2.14
N GLU A 64 -6.53 13.91 1.46
CA GLU A 64 -6.54 13.86 0.00
C GLU A 64 -7.19 15.12 -0.62
N PRO A 65 -6.67 15.63 -1.75
CA PRO A 65 -7.27 16.73 -2.50
C PRO A 65 -8.75 16.45 -2.86
N ASN A 66 -9.55 17.49 -2.91
CA ASN A 66 -10.98 17.41 -3.25
C ASN A 66 -11.87 16.67 -2.24
N THR A 67 -11.40 16.42 -1.03
CA THR A 67 -12.19 15.87 0.09
C THR A 67 -12.74 16.97 0.99
N VAL A 68 -13.67 16.59 1.88
CA VAL A 68 -14.18 17.49 2.93
C VAL A 68 -13.04 17.92 3.86
N PHE A 69 -12.13 17.01 4.22
CA PHE A 69 -10.98 17.29 5.07
C PHE A 69 -9.96 18.22 4.41
N HIS A 70 -9.81 18.15 3.08
CA HIS A 70 -8.98 19.11 2.36
C HIS A 70 -9.57 20.54 2.42
N LYS A 71 -10.90 20.65 2.31
CA LYS A 71 -11.59 21.95 2.39
C LYS A 71 -11.66 22.51 3.80
N ARG A 72 -11.73 21.65 4.80
CA ARG A 72 -11.84 21.98 6.24
C ARG A 72 -10.97 21.00 7.01
N PRO A 73 -9.64 21.22 7.06
CA PRO A 73 -8.73 20.31 7.72
C PRO A 73 -9.06 20.20 9.21
N PRO A 74 -9.23 18.98 9.73
CA PRO A 74 -9.36 18.77 11.16
C PRO A 74 -8.02 19.01 11.86
N LEU A 75 -8.04 19.24 13.17
CA LEU A 75 -6.84 19.26 13.98
C LEU A 75 -6.30 17.83 14.13
N LEU A 76 -5.17 17.55 13.50
CA LEU A 76 -4.47 16.27 13.59
C LEU A 76 -3.36 16.33 14.66
N PRO A 77 -2.92 15.16 15.19
CA PRO A 77 -1.73 15.09 16.03
C PRO A 77 -0.51 15.67 15.29
N VAL A 78 0.42 16.26 16.02
CA VAL A 78 1.66 16.79 15.45
C VAL A 78 2.61 15.65 15.03
N GLU A 79 3.63 15.97 14.25
CA GLU A 79 4.52 14.95 13.66
C GLU A 79 5.17 14.04 14.70
N ASP A 80 5.62 14.56 15.83
CA ASP A 80 6.22 13.76 16.91
C ASP A 80 5.18 12.80 17.53
N GLU A 81 3.95 13.26 17.74
CA GLU A 81 2.86 12.39 18.24
C GLU A 81 2.49 11.29 17.24
N LEU A 82 2.48 11.63 15.94
CA LEU A 82 2.26 10.65 14.87
C LEU A 82 3.37 9.60 14.83
N ALA A 83 4.63 10.01 14.99
CA ALA A 83 5.77 9.12 15.06
C ALA A 83 5.70 8.18 16.28
N ASP A 84 5.32 8.71 17.44
CA ASP A 84 5.14 7.90 18.67
C ASP A 84 3.99 6.90 18.51
N ILE A 85 2.87 7.30 17.91
CA ILE A 85 1.74 6.42 17.61
C ILE A 85 2.19 5.30 16.67
N GLN A 86 2.88 5.66 15.58
CA GLN A 86 3.36 4.69 14.59
C GLN A 86 4.32 3.68 15.23
N GLN A 87 5.36 4.14 15.88
CA GLN A 87 6.37 3.28 16.50
C GLN A 87 5.75 2.34 17.56
N CYS A 88 4.90 2.89 18.40
CA CYS A 88 4.26 2.11 19.45
C CYS A 88 3.27 1.08 18.89
N GLY A 89 2.54 1.43 17.84
CA GLY A 89 1.61 0.52 17.18
C GLY A 89 2.32 -0.62 16.46
N GLU A 90 3.42 -0.32 15.75
CA GLU A 90 4.27 -1.34 15.12
C GLU A 90 4.80 -2.36 16.15
N GLN A 91 5.29 -1.86 17.30
CA GLN A 91 5.75 -2.73 18.37
C GLN A 91 4.62 -3.58 18.96
N LEU A 92 3.46 -2.97 19.20
CA LEU A 92 2.29 -3.67 19.74
C LEU A 92 1.82 -4.79 18.80
N LEU A 93 1.79 -4.53 17.49
CA LEU A 93 1.44 -5.53 16.48
C LEU A 93 2.47 -6.66 16.45
N ALA A 94 3.77 -6.34 16.46
CA ALA A 94 4.83 -7.34 16.50
C ALA A 94 4.77 -8.24 17.75
N ASP A 95 4.55 -7.65 18.92
CA ASP A 95 4.40 -8.37 20.19
C ASP A 95 3.18 -9.33 20.21
N ASN A 96 2.21 -9.09 19.33
CA ASN A 96 1.01 -9.91 19.17
C ASN A 96 1.06 -10.83 17.93
N GLY A 97 2.23 -11.01 17.32
CA GLY A 97 2.45 -11.98 16.24
C GLY A 97 2.06 -11.48 14.85
N TYR A 98 1.90 -10.18 14.67
CA TYR A 98 1.65 -9.56 13.37
C TYR A 98 2.94 -8.95 12.83
N SER A 99 3.45 -9.51 11.75
CA SER A 99 4.64 -8.99 11.05
C SER A 99 4.22 -8.01 9.97
N GLN A 100 4.85 -6.83 9.96
CA GLN A 100 4.68 -5.89 8.86
C GLN A 100 5.38 -6.44 7.61
N TYR A 101 4.69 -6.59 6.50
CA TYR A 101 5.28 -7.05 5.24
C TYR A 101 5.28 -5.99 4.13
N GLU A 102 4.46 -4.94 4.29
CA GLU A 102 4.46 -3.74 3.44
C GLU A 102 4.06 -2.51 4.27
N VAL A 103 4.11 -1.32 3.69
CA VAL A 103 4.02 -0.01 4.38
C VAL A 103 2.92 0.08 5.44
N SER A 104 1.75 -0.50 5.19
CA SER A 104 0.59 -0.38 6.08
C SER A 104 -0.13 -1.70 6.36
N ALA A 105 0.44 -2.84 5.98
CA ALA A 105 -0.18 -4.14 6.18
C ALA A 105 0.66 -5.06 7.07
N TYR A 106 -0.03 -5.68 7.99
CA TYR A 106 0.49 -6.57 9.02
C TYR A 106 -0.27 -7.89 8.97
N SER A 107 0.43 -9.01 9.07
CA SER A 107 -0.22 -10.32 9.04
C SER A 107 0.44 -11.29 10.01
N GLN A 108 -0.33 -12.29 10.41
CA GLN A 108 0.23 -13.49 11.00
C GLN A 108 1.03 -14.26 9.93
N GLU A 109 1.94 -15.13 10.35
CA GLU A 109 2.75 -15.93 9.44
C GLU A 109 1.86 -16.73 8.44
N GLY A 110 2.20 -16.63 7.15
CA GLY A 110 1.47 -17.30 6.07
C GLY A 110 0.20 -16.59 5.57
N PHE A 111 -0.18 -15.44 6.18
CA PHE A 111 -1.41 -14.71 5.82
C PHE A 111 -1.18 -13.39 5.08
N ASN A 112 -0.01 -13.19 4.49
CA ASN A 112 0.22 -12.03 3.62
C ASN A 112 -0.83 -11.98 2.49
N CYS A 113 -1.41 -10.81 2.25
CA CYS A 113 -2.38 -10.64 1.18
C CYS A 113 -1.73 -10.84 -0.19
N ARG A 114 -2.12 -11.90 -0.90
CA ARG A 114 -1.57 -12.23 -2.23
C ARG A 114 -1.82 -11.13 -3.25
N HIS A 115 -2.96 -10.46 -3.17
CA HIS A 115 -3.28 -9.33 -4.05
C HIS A 115 -2.31 -8.17 -3.82
N ASN A 116 -2.10 -7.76 -2.56
CA ASN A 116 -1.16 -6.70 -2.21
C ASN A 116 0.27 -7.07 -2.63
N SER A 117 0.72 -8.28 -2.29
CA SER A 117 2.05 -8.76 -2.67
C SER A 117 2.26 -8.79 -4.18
N ASN A 118 1.25 -9.23 -4.97
CA ASN A 118 1.33 -9.18 -6.43
C ASN A 118 1.43 -7.75 -6.94
N TYR A 119 0.60 -6.84 -6.39
CA TYR A 119 0.59 -5.43 -6.77
C TYR A 119 1.94 -4.76 -6.47
N TRP A 120 2.44 -4.93 -5.23
CA TRP A 120 3.72 -4.35 -4.81
C TRP A 120 4.92 -5.02 -5.50
N SER A 121 4.82 -6.27 -5.93
CA SER A 121 5.83 -6.92 -6.76
C SER A 121 5.76 -6.52 -8.24
N PHE A 122 5.08 -5.43 -8.56
CA PHE A 122 4.86 -4.95 -9.92
C PHE A 122 4.20 -6.00 -10.83
N GLY A 123 3.35 -6.86 -10.26
CA GLY A 123 2.60 -7.86 -10.98
C GLY A 123 1.47 -7.27 -11.83
N ASP A 124 0.98 -8.03 -12.78
CA ASP A 124 -0.19 -7.65 -13.57
C ASP A 124 -1.48 -7.91 -12.80
N TYR A 125 -2.47 -7.08 -13.02
CA TYR A 125 -3.79 -7.22 -12.41
C TYR A 125 -4.88 -6.62 -13.29
N LEU A 126 -6.07 -7.22 -13.22
CA LEU A 126 -7.26 -6.77 -13.92
C LEU A 126 -8.13 -5.91 -13.01
N GLY A 127 -8.41 -4.68 -13.44
CA GLY A 127 -9.39 -3.82 -12.77
C GLY A 127 -10.80 -4.18 -13.17
N ILE A 128 -11.65 -4.57 -12.21
CA ILE A 128 -13.07 -4.88 -12.40
C ILE A 128 -13.89 -3.97 -11.49
N GLY A 129 -14.94 -3.36 -12.05
CA GLY A 129 -15.80 -2.42 -11.33
C GLY A 129 -15.59 -0.96 -11.71
N ALA A 130 -16.50 -0.11 -11.24
CA ALA A 130 -16.46 1.32 -11.49
C ALA A 130 -15.22 1.95 -10.85
N GLY A 131 -14.47 2.74 -11.63
CA GLY A 131 -13.24 3.40 -11.18
C GLY A 131 -12.04 2.48 -10.99
N ALA A 132 -12.16 1.18 -11.26
CA ALA A 132 -11.07 0.24 -11.10
C ALA A 132 -9.92 0.51 -12.07
N HIS A 133 -8.71 0.32 -11.59
CA HIS A 133 -7.46 0.41 -12.36
C HIS A 133 -6.95 -0.99 -12.69
N GLY A 134 -6.14 -1.08 -13.74
CA GLY A 134 -5.44 -2.32 -14.10
C GLY A 134 -4.09 -2.03 -14.73
N LYS A 135 -3.21 -3.03 -14.66
CA LYS A 135 -1.88 -3.03 -15.27
C LYS A 135 -1.68 -4.34 -16.01
N ILE A 136 -1.21 -4.26 -17.25
CA ILE A 136 -0.91 -5.42 -18.09
C ILE A 136 0.44 -5.22 -18.76
N SER A 137 1.32 -6.21 -18.59
CA SER A 137 2.59 -6.30 -19.28
C SER A 137 2.45 -7.20 -20.51
N PHE A 138 3.01 -6.80 -21.64
CA PHE A 138 2.94 -7.51 -22.91
C PHE A 138 4.29 -8.16 -23.24
N PRO A 139 4.30 -9.25 -24.02
CA PRO A 139 5.54 -9.93 -24.41
C PRO A 139 6.53 -9.05 -25.19
N ASP A 140 6.05 -7.99 -25.84
CA ASP A 140 6.86 -7.02 -26.56
C ASP A 140 7.49 -5.94 -25.66
N GLY A 141 7.37 -6.09 -24.34
CA GLY A 141 7.92 -5.17 -23.33
C GLY A 141 7.05 -3.94 -23.04
N ARG A 142 5.92 -3.75 -23.72
CA ARG A 142 4.99 -2.66 -23.38
C ARG A 142 4.27 -2.96 -22.08
N ILE A 143 4.13 -1.94 -21.24
CA ILE A 143 3.33 -1.99 -20.02
C ILE A 143 2.20 -0.98 -20.15
N LYS A 144 0.96 -1.44 -20.03
CA LYS A 144 -0.22 -0.59 -20.12
C LYS A 144 -0.90 -0.49 -18.76
N ARG A 145 -1.26 0.74 -18.41
CA ARG A 145 -2.21 1.04 -17.34
C ARG A 145 -3.54 1.47 -17.96
N TYR A 146 -4.63 1.06 -17.36
CA TYR A 146 -5.97 1.50 -17.76
C TYR A 146 -6.83 1.78 -16.52
N ASN A 147 -7.84 2.62 -16.68
CA ASN A 147 -8.86 2.84 -15.66
C ASN A 147 -10.26 2.70 -16.26
N LYS A 148 -11.18 2.24 -15.43
CA LYS A 148 -12.59 2.12 -15.76
C LYS A 148 -13.33 3.42 -15.47
N ARG A 149 -14.54 3.57 -16.04
CA ARG A 149 -15.42 4.69 -15.73
C ARG A 149 -15.69 4.76 -14.24
N ARG A 150 -15.60 5.96 -13.66
CA ARG A 150 -15.67 6.16 -12.21
C ARG A 150 -17.10 6.04 -11.66
N GLN A 151 -18.09 6.53 -12.42
CA GLN A 151 -19.47 6.54 -11.94
C GLN A 151 -20.09 5.16 -12.12
N PRO A 152 -20.67 4.53 -11.06
CA PRO A 152 -21.29 3.22 -11.18
C PRO A 152 -22.37 3.12 -12.25
N GLN A 153 -23.20 4.17 -12.38
CA GLN A 153 -24.24 4.22 -13.42
C GLN A 153 -23.64 4.21 -14.83
N GLU A 154 -22.59 5.00 -15.08
CA GLU A 154 -21.90 5.02 -16.37
C GLU A 154 -21.21 3.69 -16.66
N TYR A 155 -20.62 3.07 -15.63
CA TYR A 155 -19.98 1.77 -15.75
C TYR A 155 -20.98 0.66 -16.07
N MET A 156 -22.15 0.66 -15.44
CA MET A 156 -23.21 -0.35 -15.64
C MET A 156 -24.05 -0.12 -16.89
N SER A 157 -24.15 1.13 -17.38
CA SER A 157 -24.98 1.48 -18.56
C SER A 157 -24.29 1.24 -19.90
N VAL A 158 -23.16 0.53 -19.91
CA VAL A 158 -22.35 0.29 -21.12
C VAL A 158 -23.06 -0.70 -22.05
N THR A 159 -23.83 -0.17 -22.98
CA THR A 159 -24.35 -0.94 -24.13
C THR A 159 -23.63 -0.61 -25.43
N SER A 160 -22.97 0.55 -25.52
CA SER A 160 -22.35 1.04 -26.76
C SER A 160 -20.96 1.65 -26.61
N GLN A 161 -20.48 1.82 -25.37
CA GLN A 161 -19.17 2.44 -25.09
C GLN A 161 -18.29 1.52 -24.25
N PRO A 162 -16.95 1.52 -24.44
CA PRO A 162 -16.07 0.65 -23.68
C PRO A 162 -16.08 0.99 -22.18
N PHE A 163 -15.98 -0.05 -21.32
CA PHE A 163 -15.82 0.10 -19.87
C PHE A 163 -14.58 0.89 -19.47
N VAL A 164 -13.56 0.86 -20.33
CA VAL A 164 -12.28 1.56 -20.12
C VAL A 164 -12.47 3.04 -20.44
N ALA A 165 -12.21 3.91 -19.46
CA ALA A 165 -12.25 5.35 -19.61
C ALA A 165 -10.97 5.89 -20.22
N SER A 166 -9.81 5.38 -19.83
CA SER A 166 -8.52 5.71 -20.43
C SER A 166 -7.53 4.55 -20.39
N THR A 167 -6.56 4.60 -21.30
CA THR A 167 -5.42 3.68 -21.37
C THR A 167 -4.17 4.50 -21.60
N ARG A 168 -3.11 4.19 -20.84
CA ARG A 168 -1.78 4.77 -21.00
C ARG A 168 -0.75 3.65 -21.15
N THR A 169 0.11 3.73 -22.14
CA THR A 169 1.33 2.93 -22.18
C THR A 169 2.41 3.66 -21.41
N LEU A 170 3.11 3.00 -20.51
CA LEU A 170 4.23 3.59 -19.78
C LEU A 170 5.36 3.90 -20.74
N HIS A 171 5.95 5.08 -20.58
CA HIS A 171 7.20 5.41 -21.26
C HIS A 171 8.35 4.60 -20.65
N ARG A 172 9.37 4.27 -21.48
CA ARG A 172 10.47 3.40 -21.06
C ARG A 172 11.27 4.00 -19.88
N ASP A 173 11.40 5.29 -19.83
CA ASP A 173 12.08 6.07 -18.78
C ASP A 173 11.28 6.12 -17.46
N GLU A 174 9.95 5.99 -17.51
CA GLU A 174 9.09 5.97 -16.33
C GLU A 174 9.04 4.59 -15.65
N ILE A 175 9.35 3.50 -16.38
CA ILE A 175 9.12 2.13 -15.89
C ILE A 175 9.92 1.83 -14.62
N ALA A 176 11.15 2.33 -14.51
CA ALA A 176 11.98 2.13 -13.33
C ALA A 176 11.35 2.78 -12.08
N GLY A 177 10.93 4.04 -12.18
CA GLY A 177 10.23 4.74 -11.10
C GLY A 177 8.91 4.09 -10.72
N GLU A 178 8.12 3.68 -11.70
CA GLU A 178 6.86 2.95 -11.51
C GLU A 178 7.07 1.60 -10.81
N PHE A 179 8.17 0.89 -11.09
CA PHE A 179 8.55 -0.32 -10.38
C PHE A 179 8.95 -0.01 -8.93
N MET A 180 9.82 0.98 -8.72
CA MET A 180 10.30 1.36 -7.40
C MET A 180 9.17 1.86 -6.49
N MET A 181 8.22 2.62 -7.05
CA MET A 181 7.03 3.09 -6.34
C MET A 181 6.20 1.94 -5.74
N ASN A 182 6.24 0.78 -6.37
CA ASN A 182 5.58 -0.43 -5.86
C ASN A 182 6.52 -1.26 -4.99
N ALA A 183 7.68 -1.65 -5.51
CA ALA A 183 8.53 -2.69 -4.91
C ALA A 183 9.19 -2.26 -3.59
N LEU A 184 9.53 -0.98 -3.42
CA LEU A 184 10.10 -0.46 -2.17
C LEU A 184 9.07 -0.33 -1.03
N ARG A 185 7.78 -0.53 -1.32
CA ARG A 185 6.75 -0.61 -0.26
C ARG A 185 6.80 -1.94 0.48
N LEU A 186 7.35 -2.99 -0.13
CA LEU A 186 7.59 -4.27 0.54
C LEU A 186 8.76 -4.15 1.51
N ASN A 187 8.60 -4.68 2.74
CA ASN A 187 9.67 -4.68 3.73
C ASN A 187 10.87 -5.51 3.30
N ASP A 188 10.62 -6.60 2.56
CA ASP A 188 11.67 -7.44 1.96
C ASP A 188 12.22 -6.84 0.66
N GLY A 189 11.59 -5.78 0.14
CA GLY A 189 11.99 -5.10 -1.08
C GLY A 189 11.81 -5.98 -2.33
N PHE A 190 12.84 -5.99 -3.18
CA PHE A 190 12.84 -6.72 -4.44
C PHE A 190 14.23 -7.29 -4.77
N THR A 191 14.30 -8.16 -5.79
CA THR A 191 15.58 -8.62 -6.33
C THR A 191 15.85 -8.01 -7.70
N LEU A 192 17.12 -7.82 -8.05
CA LEU A 192 17.52 -7.32 -9.38
C LEU A 192 16.99 -8.18 -10.53
N PRO A 193 17.02 -9.54 -10.45
CA PRO A 193 16.35 -10.38 -11.42
C PRO A 193 14.83 -10.15 -11.52
N GLN A 194 14.16 -9.88 -10.39
CA GLN A 194 12.74 -9.54 -10.40
C GLN A 194 12.49 -8.22 -11.13
N PHE A 195 13.30 -7.19 -10.89
CA PHE A 195 13.23 -5.94 -11.65
C PHE A 195 13.33 -6.20 -13.15
N ALA A 196 14.37 -6.89 -13.60
CA ALA A 196 14.57 -7.19 -15.02
C ALA A 196 13.39 -7.98 -15.62
N SER A 197 12.90 -9.01 -14.92
CA SER A 197 11.79 -9.84 -15.42
C SER A 197 10.46 -9.12 -15.50
N ARG A 198 10.20 -8.16 -14.59
CA ARG A 198 8.93 -7.41 -14.51
C ARG A 198 8.89 -6.18 -15.40
N THR A 199 10.05 -5.61 -15.69
CA THR A 199 10.15 -4.34 -16.43
C THR A 199 10.67 -4.52 -17.86
N GLY A 200 11.39 -5.60 -18.12
CA GLY A 200 12.14 -5.80 -19.37
C GLY A 200 13.35 -4.85 -19.50
N LEU A 201 13.75 -4.21 -18.41
CA LEU A 201 14.90 -3.29 -18.36
C LEU A 201 16.14 -3.99 -17.80
N ASP A 202 17.32 -3.54 -18.22
CA ASP A 202 18.57 -3.95 -17.60
C ASP A 202 18.68 -3.27 -16.23
N TYR A 203 18.92 -4.03 -15.18
CA TYR A 203 19.09 -3.49 -13.82
C TYR A 203 20.37 -2.67 -13.66
N ALA A 204 21.34 -2.78 -14.59
CA ALA A 204 22.54 -1.94 -14.57
C ALA A 204 22.22 -0.44 -14.61
N GLN A 205 21.09 -0.05 -15.18
CA GLN A 205 20.63 1.34 -15.17
C GLN A 205 20.24 1.86 -13.78
N LEU A 206 19.99 0.98 -12.81
CA LEU A 206 19.68 1.37 -11.43
C LEU A 206 20.93 1.63 -10.59
N GLU A 207 22.10 1.13 -11.03
CA GLU A 207 23.32 1.11 -10.20
C GLU A 207 23.71 2.48 -9.66
N PRO A 208 23.70 3.59 -10.43
CA PRO A 208 24.10 4.90 -9.90
C PRO A 208 23.22 5.35 -8.72
N GLN A 209 21.89 5.20 -8.85
CA GLN A 209 20.93 5.59 -7.80
C GLN A 209 21.00 4.63 -6.61
N LEU A 210 21.10 3.32 -6.86
CA LEU A 210 21.23 2.33 -5.79
C LEU A 210 22.49 2.55 -4.96
N GLU A 211 23.63 2.80 -5.60
CA GLU A 211 24.88 3.05 -4.90
C GLU A 211 24.79 4.32 -4.03
N LEU A 212 24.28 5.42 -4.58
CA LEU A 212 24.06 6.66 -3.86
C LEU A 212 23.15 6.47 -2.64
N LEU A 213 22.01 5.79 -2.81
CA LEU A 213 21.03 5.58 -1.75
C LEU A 213 21.54 4.60 -0.68
N CYS A 214 22.38 3.62 -1.06
CA CYS A 214 23.06 2.75 -0.10
C CYS A 214 24.11 3.52 0.70
N GLN A 215 24.93 4.40 0.07
CA GLN A 215 25.89 5.27 0.76
C GLN A 215 25.19 6.22 1.76
N ARG A 216 23.97 6.65 1.45
CA ARG A 216 23.12 7.47 2.35
C ARG A 216 22.40 6.65 3.41
N GLU A 217 22.63 5.34 3.49
CA GLU A 217 21.97 4.40 4.40
C GLU A 217 20.42 4.39 4.30
N LEU A 218 19.89 4.77 3.15
CA LEU A 218 18.46 4.76 2.87
C LEU A 218 18.00 3.41 2.29
N LEU A 219 18.87 2.79 1.50
CA LEU A 219 18.68 1.43 1.00
C LEU A 219 19.77 0.52 1.55
N VAL A 220 19.48 -0.76 1.61
CA VAL A 220 20.47 -1.82 1.85
C VAL A 220 20.37 -2.83 0.72
N ARG A 221 21.54 -3.23 0.23
CA ARG A 221 21.69 -4.27 -0.78
C ARG A 221 22.44 -5.46 -0.21
N ASP A 222 21.86 -6.65 -0.34
CA ASP A 222 22.51 -7.92 -0.06
C ASP A 222 22.49 -8.76 -1.34
N ARG A 223 23.66 -8.88 -1.98
CA ARG A 223 23.82 -9.52 -3.32
C ARG A 223 22.84 -8.90 -4.33
N ASN A 224 21.76 -9.62 -4.64
CA ASN A 224 20.73 -9.20 -5.61
C ASN A 224 19.47 -8.63 -4.95
N ALA A 225 19.35 -8.70 -3.64
CA ALA A 225 18.19 -8.17 -2.91
C ALA A 225 18.43 -6.70 -2.52
N VAL A 226 17.42 -5.87 -2.73
CA VAL A 226 17.42 -4.43 -2.42
C VAL A 226 16.16 -4.13 -1.60
N ARG A 227 16.34 -3.47 -0.46
CA ARG A 227 15.22 -3.05 0.39
C ARG A 227 15.52 -1.73 1.08
N ALA A 228 14.47 -1.03 1.49
CA ALA A 228 14.60 0.16 2.30
C ALA A 228 15.08 -0.20 3.73
N THR A 229 15.96 0.63 4.28
CA THR A 229 16.34 0.59 5.71
C THR A 229 15.18 1.12 6.57
N GLY A 230 15.30 1.01 7.89
CA GLY A 230 14.34 1.67 8.80
C GLY A 230 14.24 3.17 8.57
N THR A 231 15.37 3.84 8.32
CA THR A 231 15.40 5.26 7.94
C THR A 231 14.81 5.46 6.54
N GLY A 232 15.19 4.62 5.57
CA GLY A 232 14.67 4.70 4.19
C GLY A 232 13.17 4.60 4.11
N ARG A 233 12.53 3.78 4.93
CA ARG A 233 11.05 3.68 4.96
C ARG A 233 10.37 4.97 5.37
N ARG A 234 10.99 5.79 6.23
CA ARG A 234 10.46 7.11 6.62
C ARG A 234 10.58 8.14 5.48
N PHE A 235 11.53 7.95 4.57
CA PHE A 235 11.78 8.83 3.43
C PHE A 235 11.48 8.16 2.08
N LEU A 236 10.53 7.22 2.07
CA LEU A 236 10.27 6.36 0.92
C LEU A 236 9.92 7.14 -0.34
N ASP A 237 9.08 8.17 -0.23
CA ASP A 237 8.68 8.99 -1.37
C ASP A 237 9.89 9.75 -1.98
N SER A 238 10.81 10.22 -1.14
CA SER A 238 12.03 10.87 -1.60
C SER A 238 12.97 9.88 -2.30
N ILE A 239 13.06 8.64 -1.81
CA ILE A 239 13.82 7.58 -2.48
C ILE A 239 13.21 7.24 -3.83
N ILE A 240 11.90 7.09 -3.89
CA ILE A 240 11.17 6.75 -5.12
C ILE A 240 11.36 7.84 -6.18
N ALA A 241 11.35 9.10 -5.78
CA ALA A 241 11.52 10.23 -6.69
C ALA A 241 12.86 10.19 -7.47
N GLU A 242 13.95 9.66 -6.88
CA GLU A 242 15.27 9.53 -7.52
C GLU A 242 15.26 8.57 -8.74
N PHE A 243 14.19 7.79 -8.93
CA PHE A 243 14.06 6.84 -10.04
C PHE A 243 13.11 7.30 -11.15
N PHE A 244 12.52 8.49 -11.02
CA PHE A 244 11.77 9.12 -12.09
C PHE A 244 12.64 10.11 -12.87
N PRO A 245 12.34 10.29 -14.17
CA PRO A 245 13.03 11.33 -14.95
C PRO A 245 12.66 12.72 -14.40
N ASP A 246 13.61 13.68 -14.57
CA ASP A 246 13.41 15.10 -14.25
C ASP A 246 12.33 15.77 -15.12
#